data_0cc779365ce2148751f24fecf2265f24
#
_entry.id   0cc779365ce2148751f24fecf2265f24
#
_cell.length_a   1.000
_cell.length_b   1.000
_cell.length_c   1.000
_cell.angle_alpha   90.00
_cell.angle_beta   90.00
_cell.angle_gamma   90.00
#
_symmetry.space_group_name_H-M   'P 1'
#
loop_
_entity.id
_entity.type
_entity.pdbx_description
1 polymer ?
#
loop_
_entity_poly.entity_id
_entity_poly.type
_entity_poly.pdbx_seq_one_letter_code
_entity_poly.pdbx_strand_id
1 'polypeptide(L)'
;MNSSLKTSILSPVRWAGVLVLFFLLGSVAWAQKTPRVTQHKLRILHTTDVHGNIFPYDFLNDRPGTGSMSRLSTVLREIRRTDPETLLLDAGDLLQGEPPTYYYNYVDTLSTHIVSSAMNYLGYDAVAMGNHDIEPGHSVFDKWGRECKFPLIAANIISDKTGEPYFKPYHVFTRAGLRVAVLG
;
A
#
# COMPACT_ATOMS: atom_id res chain seq x y z
N MET A 1 35.71 38.88 78.76
CA MET A 1 35.63 37.58 78.04
C MET A 1 35.08 37.82 76.62
N ASN A 2 35.99 37.96 75.61
CA ASN A 2 35.61 38.19 74.24
C ASN A 2 35.73 36.88 73.44
N SER A 3 34.65 36.35 73.05
CA SER A 3 34.61 35.19 72.10
C SER A 3 34.53 35.68 70.64
N SER A 4 35.66 35.66 69.98
CA SER A 4 35.76 36.01 68.53
C SER A 4 35.22 34.80 67.70
N LEU A 5 34.09 35.04 67.04
CA LEU A 5 33.58 34.10 66.02
C LEU A 5 34.43 34.23 64.73
N LYS A 6 35.22 33.21 64.41
CA LYS A 6 35.94 33.12 63.15
C LYS A 6 34.98 32.65 62.04
N THR A 7 34.48 33.56 61.23
CA THR A 7 33.82 33.25 59.97
C THR A 7 34.86 32.80 58.95
N SER A 8 34.89 31.49 58.63
CA SER A 8 35.76 30.97 57.56
C SER A 8 35.11 31.30 56.21
N ILE A 9 35.58 32.35 55.58
CA ILE A 9 35.23 32.67 54.19
C ILE A 9 35.96 31.66 53.31
N LEU A 10 35.21 30.75 52.66
CA LEU A 10 35.74 29.83 51.67
C LEU A 10 36.39 30.61 50.54
N SER A 11 37.67 30.28 50.20
CA SER A 11 38.44 31.02 49.20
C SER A 11 37.75 31.00 47.83
N PRO A 12 37.87 32.08 47.02
CA PRO A 12 37.22 32.21 45.71
C PRO A 12 37.58 31.06 44.76
N VAL A 13 38.71 30.42 44.93
CA VAL A 13 39.16 29.25 44.15
C VAL A 13 38.24 28.02 44.34
N ARG A 14 37.67 27.82 45.53
CA ARG A 14 36.76 26.72 45.81
C ARG A 14 35.40 26.93 45.14
N TRP A 15 34.91 28.17 45.05
CA TRP A 15 33.69 28.51 44.35
C TRP A 15 33.84 28.41 42.84
N ALA A 16 34.99 28.76 42.25
CA ALA A 16 35.27 28.58 40.83
C ALA A 16 35.23 27.10 40.41
N GLY A 17 35.78 26.19 41.24
CA GLY A 17 35.73 24.76 40.97
C GLY A 17 34.31 24.19 40.99
N VAL A 18 33.43 24.62 41.90
CA VAL A 18 32.03 24.20 41.98
C VAL A 18 31.23 24.70 40.77
N LEU A 19 31.43 25.95 40.33
CA LEU A 19 30.78 26.51 39.13
C LEU A 19 31.20 25.81 37.86
N VAL A 20 32.47 25.44 37.67
CA VAL A 20 32.97 24.68 36.51
C VAL A 20 32.36 23.28 36.49
N LEU A 21 32.25 22.64 37.67
CA LEU A 21 31.62 21.33 37.78
C LEU A 21 30.12 21.34 37.40
N PHE A 22 29.40 22.38 37.83
CA PHE A 22 27.99 22.58 37.44
C PHE A 22 27.83 22.85 35.94
N PHE A 23 28.73 23.62 35.34
CA PHE A 23 28.72 23.85 33.89
C PHE A 23 29.04 22.58 33.09
N LEU A 24 29.97 21.74 33.53
CA LEU A 24 30.29 20.47 32.90
C LEU A 24 29.13 19.43 33.03
N LEU A 25 28.46 19.39 34.18
CA LEU A 25 27.30 18.51 34.39
C LEU A 25 26.07 19.02 33.63
N GLY A 26 25.89 20.31 33.46
CA GLY A 26 24.79 20.88 32.66
C GLY A 26 24.94 20.64 31.17
N SER A 27 26.17 20.61 30.63
CA SER A 27 26.42 20.36 29.22
C SER A 27 26.17 18.87 28.80
N VAL A 28 26.30 17.93 29.73
CA VAL A 28 26.01 16.53 29.49
C VAL A 28 24.50 16.23 29.45
N ALA A 29 23.70 17.00 30.18
CA ALA A 29 22.24 16.83 30.22
C ALA A 29 21.52 17.28 28.94
N TRP A 30 22.18 18.05 28.07
CA TRP A 30 21.60 18.58 26.82
C TRP A 30 21.99 17.81 25.57
N ALA A 31 22.71 16.70 25.68
CA ALA A 31 22.85 15.77 24.61
C ALA A 31 21.53 14.98 24.45
N GLN A 32 20.44 15.67 24.10
CA GLN A 32 19.23 15.02 23.64
C GLN A 32 19.62 14.20 22.42
N LYS A 33 19.52 12.87 22.55
CA LYS A 33 19.58 11.97 21.38
C LYS A 33 18.53 12.47 20.41
N THR A 34 18.93 13.17 19.37
CA THR A 34 18.04 13.47 18.25
C THR A 34 17.43 12.14 17.83
N PRO A 35 16.10 12.03 17.80
CA PRO A 35 15.47 10.79 17.36
C PRO A 35 16.01 10.45 15.98
N ARG A 36 16.55 9.25 15.84
CA ARG A 36 17.08 8.77 14.57
C ARG A 36 15.89 8.62 13.65
N VAL A 37 15.68 9.57 12.76
CA VAL A 37 14.63 9.49 11.74
C VAL A 37 14.99 8.33 10.82
N THR A 38 14.23 7.25 10.91
CA THR A 38 14.33 6.14 9.98
C THR A 38 13.50 6.49 8.74
N GLN A 39 14.16 6.63 7.60
CA GLN A 39 13.46 6.83 6.34
C GLN A 39 13.10 5.46 5.76
N HIS A 40 11.85 5.29 5.36
CA HIS A 40 11.36 4.14 4.63
C HIS A 40 10.94 4.59 3.24
N LYS A 41 11.30 3.81 2.22
CA LYS A 41 10.85 4.01 0.84
C LYS A 41 9.89 2.89 0.50
N LEU A 42 8.68 3.25 0.12
CA LEU A 42 7.69 2.34 -0.43
C LEU A 42 7.30 2.81 -1.82
N ARG A 43 7.29 1.90 -2.79
CA ARG A 43 6.74 2.15 -4.12
C ARG A 43 5.34 1.56 -4.20
N ILE A 44 4.39 2.37 -4.66
CA ILE A 44 3.04 1.94 -4.95
C ILE A 44 2.79 2.23 -6.42
N LEU A 45 2.35 1.22 -7.15
CA LEU A 45 1.87 1.31 -8.52
C LEU A 45 0.38 1.03 -8.52
N HIS A 46 -0.34 1.72 -9.37
CA HIS A 46 -1.75 1.41 -9.54
C HIS A 46 -2.17 1.47 -11.00
N THR A 47 -3.18 0.69 -11.33
CA THR A 47 -3.95 0.74 -12.57
C THR A 47 -5.39 1.06 -12.23
N THR A 48 -6.15 1.51 -13.22
CA THR A 48 -7.57 1.82 -13.12
C THR A 48 -8.19 1.67 -14.51
N ASP A 49 -9.47 1.33 -14.58
CA ASP A 49 -10.24 1.31 -15.82
C ASP A 49 -9.58 0.51 -16.94
N VAL A 50 -9.04 -0.66 -16.58
CA VAL A 50 -8.34 -1.52 -17.56
C VAL A 50 -9.33 -2.16 -18.52
N HIS A 51 -10.60 -2.33 -18.12
CA HIS A 51 -11.70 -2.82 -18.94
C HIS A 51 -11.37 -4.10 -19.71
N GLY A 52 -10.63 -5.02 -19.05
CA GLY A 52 -10.26 -6.31 -19.65
C GLY A 52 -9.24 -6.22 -20.77
N ASN A 53 -8.56 -5.10 -20.97
CA ASN A 53 -7.53 -4.93 -21.99
C ASN A 53 -6.25 -5.72 -21.62
N ILE A 54 -6.32 -7.04 -21.83
CA ILE A 54 -5.24 -7.98 -21.51
C ILE A 54 -4.22 -8.05 -22.65
N PHE A 55 -4.70 -8.08 -23.89
CA PHE A 55 -3.88 -8.26 -25.08
C PHE A 55 -3.51 -6.94 -25.73
N PRO A 56 -2.33 -6.82 -26.37
CA PRO A 56 -1.95 -5.62 -27.11
C PRO A 56 -2.63 -5.61 -28.50
N TYR A 57 -3.95 -5.73 -28.52
CA TYR A 57 -4.76 -5.85 -29.71
C TYR A 57 -6.13 -5.19 -29.54
N ASP A 58 -6.51 -4.37 -30.50
CA ASP A 58 -7.81 -3.72 -30.61
C ASP A 58 -8.75 -4.66 -31.41
N PHE A 59 -9.55 -5.43 -30.70
CA PHE A 59 -10.46 -6.41 -31.31
C PHE A 59 -11.61 -5.78 -32.10
N LEU A 60 -11.95 -4.52 -31.84
CA LEU A 60 -13.02 -3.82 -32.54
C LEU A 60 -12.57 -3.33 -33.92
N ASN A 61 -11.31 -2.89 -34.04
CA ASN A 61 -10.75 -2.33 -35.26
C ASN A 61 -9.77 -3.27 -35.96
N ASP A 62 -9.64 -4.50 -35.48
CA ASP A 62 -8.78 -5.56 -36.06
C ASP A 62 -7.34 -5.10 -36.28
N ARG A 63 -6.69 -4.52 -35.24
CA ARG A 63 -5.34 -3.96 -35.36
C ARG A 63 -4.54 -4.09 -34.03
N PRO A 64 -3.21 -4.01 -34.07
CA PRO A 64 -2.41 -3.94 -32.88
C PRO A 64 -2.78 -2.76 -31.96
N GLY A 65 -2.96 -3.03 -30.66
CA GLY A 65 -3.18 -2.03 -29.61
C GLY A 65 -1.90 -1.52 -28.99
N THR A 66 -1.95 -0.34 -28.37
CA THR A 66 -0.79 0.28 -27.74
C THR A 66 -0.66 -0.01 -26.25
N GLY A 67 -1.77 -0.21 -25.55
CA GLY A 67 -1.83 -0.51 -24.11
C GLY A 67 -2.33 -1.93 -23.87
N SER A 68 -1.88 -2.59 -22.80
CA SER A 68 -2.47 -3.85 -22.31
C SER A 68 -1.80 -4.33 -21.03
N MET A 69 -2.47 -5.20 -20.29
CA MET A 69 -1.88 -5.87 -19.13
C MET A 69 -0.65 -6.71 -19.50
N SER A 70 -0.62 -7.32 -20.69
CA SER A 70 0.55 -8.08 -21.14
C SER A 70 1.79 -7.21 -21.31
N ARG A 71 1.65 -5.97 -21.79
CA ARG A 71 2.75 -5.01 -21.87
C ARG A 71 3.18 -4.51 -20.49
N LEU A 72 2.23 -4.31 -19.58
CA LEU A 72 2.50 -3.96 -18.20
C LEU A 72 3.42 -4.99 -17.53
N SER A 73 3.32 -6.28 -17.88
CA SER A 73 4.14 -7.35 -17.29
C SER A 73 5.65 -7.09 -17.41
N THR A 74 6.08 -6.54 -18.53
CA THR A 74 7.50 -6.20 -18.77
C THR A 74 7.95 -5.07 -17.85
N VAL A 75 7.14 -4.03 -17.71
CA VAL A 75 7.43 -2.89 -16.84
C VAL A 75 7.48 -3.31 -15.37
N LEU A 76 6.51 -4.13 -14.94
CA LEU A 76 6.45 -4.66 -13.57
C LEU A 76 7.66 -5.51 -13.22
N ARG A 77 8.11 -6.36 -14.14
CA ARG A 77 9.30 -7.20 -13.95
C ARG A 77 10.52 -6.34 -13.70
N GLU A 78 10.72 -5.29 -14.47
CA GLU A 78 11.87 -4.40 -14.32
C GLU A 78 11.79 -3.60 -13.01
N ILE A 79 10.63 -3.09 -12.65
CA ILE A 79 10.44 -2.37 -11.40
C ILE A 79 10.71 -3.29 -10.20
N ARG A 80 10.14 -4.49 -10.18
CA ARG A 80 10.29 -5.43 -9.05
C ARG A 80 11.71 -5.97 -8.91
N ARG A 81 12.51 -5.94 -9.98
CA ARG A 81 13.94 -6.28 -9.91
C ARG A 81 14.72 -5.30 -9.02
N THR A 82 14.32 -4.02 -9.01
CA THR A 82 14.98 -2.97 -8.22
C THR A 82 14.27 -2.66 -6.91
N ASP A 83 12.93 -2.78 -6.90
CA ASP A 83 12.08 -2.52 -5.75
C ASP A 83 11.12 -3.71 -5.49
N PRO A 84 11.59 -4.82 -4.91
CA PRO A 84 10.79 -6.04 -4.75
C PRO A 84 9.60 -5.87 -3.80
N GLU A 85 9.65 -4.87 -2.90
CA GLU A 85 8.57 -4.53 -1.96
C GLU A 85 7.49 -3.62 -2.57
N THR A 86 7.49 -3.42 -3.89
CA THR A 86 6.48 -2.62 -4.60
C THR A 86 5.09 -3.22 -4.42
N LEU A 87 4.11 -2.40 -3.99
CA LEU A 87 2.69 -2.73 -4.02
C LEU A 87 2.12 -2.43 -5.40
N LEU A 88 1.31 -3.36 -5.92
CA LEU A 88 0.56 -3.19 -7.15
C LEU A 88 -0.94 -3.27 -6.85
N LEU A 89 -1.64 -2.18 -7.05
CA LEU A 89 -3.06 -2.01 -6.74
C LEU A 89 -3.85 -1.73 -8.02
N ASP A 90 -5.16 -2.01 -7.99
CA ASP A 90 -6.08 -1.60 -9.06
C ASP A 90 -7.31 -0.93 -8.45
N ALA A 91 -7.83 0.09 -9.13
CA ALA A 91 -8.97 0.87 -8.67
C ALA A 91 -10.31 0.40 -9.24
N GLY A 92 -10.33 -0.74 -9.96
CA GLY A 92 -11.55 -1.35 -10.48
C GLY A 92 -11.83 -1.06 -11.96
N ASP A 93 -13.02 -1.44 -12.39
CA ASP A 93 -13.51 -1.43 -13.77
C ASP A 93 -12.72 -2.36 -14.68
N LEU A 94 -12.74 -3.63 -14.33
CA LEU A 94 -12.01 -4.71 -14.98
C LEU A 94 -12.91 -5.65 -15.78
N LEU A 95 -14.17 -5.90 -15.31
CA LEU A 95 -15.03 -6.96 -15.80
C LEU A 95 -15.96 -6.54 -16.95
N GLN A 96 -15.73 -5.38 -17.56
CA GLN A 96 -16.46 -4.91 -18.73
C GLN A 96 -15.49 -4.30 -19.75
N GLY A 97 -15.81 -4.39 -21.02
CA GLY A 97 -15.11 -3.70 -22.11
C GLY A 97 -14.71 -4.66 -23.23
N GLU A 98 -13.55 -5.26 -23.13
CA GLU A 98 -12.99 -6.08 -24.21
C GLU A 98 -13.74 -7.40 -24.46
N PRO A 99 -13.83 -7.88 -25.73
CA PRO A 99 -14.53 -9.12 -26.08
C PRO A 99 -14.09 -10.36 -25.31
N PRO A 100 -12.80 -10.57 -24.97
CA PRO A 100 -12.41 -11.70 -24.13
C PRO A 100 -13.04 -11.67 -22.74
N THR A 101 -13.20 -10.48 -22.14
CA THR A 101 -13.85 -10.32 -20.83
C THR A 101 -15.33 -10.72 -20.92
N TYR A 102 -16.03 -10.23 -21.93
CA TYR A 102 -17.42 -10.61 -22.19
C TYR A 102 -17.56 -12.13 -22.37
N TYR A 103 -16.65 -12.76 -23.11
CA TYR A 103 -16.67 -14.20 -23.32
C TYR A 103 -16.61 -14.99 -22.01
N TYR A 104 -15.70 -14.63 -21.10
CA TYR A 104 -15.58 -15.30 -19.80
C TYR A 104 -16.68 -14.92 -18.80
N ASN A 105 -17.31 -13.76 -18.98
CA ASN A 105 -18.45 -13.37 -18.17
C ASN A 105 -19.71 -14.22 -18.50
N TYR A 106 -19.97 -14.50 -19.81
CA TYR A 106 -21.29 -14.94 -20.25
C TYR A 106 -21.30 -16.17 -21.14
N VAL A 107 -20.19 -16.58 -21.74
CA VAL A 107 -20.13 -17.73 -22.66
C VAL A 107 -19.38 -18.88 -22.00
N ASP A 108 -18.11 -18.72 -21.68
CA ASP A 108 -17.33 -19.74 -20.93
C ASP A 108 -17.31 -19.38 -19.45
N THR A 109 -18.40 -19.67 -18.78
CA THR A 109 -18.55 -19.39 -17.34
C THR A 109 -17.89 -20.44 -16.44
N LEU A 110 -17.36 -21.54 -17.01
CA LEU A 110 -16.76 -22.63 -16.23
C LEU A 110 -15.24 -22.50 -16.10
N SER A 111 -14.56 -22.07 -17.15
CA SER A 111 -13.11 -21.87 -17.12
C SER A 111 -12.72 -20.71 -16.17
N THR A 112 -11.48 -20.75 -15.70
CA THR A 112 -10.93 -19.64 -14.93
C THR A 112 -11.02 -18.34 -15.73
N HIS A 113 -11.54 -17.29 -15.12
CA HIS A 113 -11.74 -16.01 -15.78
C HIS A 113 -10.39 -15.41 -16.22
N ILE A 114 -10.33 -14.95 -17.47
CA ILE A 114 -9.08 -14.48 -18.06
C ILE A 114 -8.49 -13.28 -17.29
N VAL A 115 -9.34 -12.39 -16.75
CA VAL A 115 -8.88 -11.24 -15.96
C VAL A 115 -8.25 -11.70 -14.65
N SER A 116 -8.88 -12.65 -13.91
CA SER A 116 -8.27 -13.19 -12.69
C SER A 116 -6.94 -13.87 -12.98
N SER A 117 -6.86 -14.62 -14.09
CA SER A 117 -5.62 -15.27 -14.52
C SER A 117 -4.50 -14.27 -14.81
N ALA A 118 -4.80 -13.20 -15.55
CA ALA A 118 -3.83 -12.14 -15.88
C ALA A 118 -3.37 -11.39 -14.64
N MET A 119 -4.30 -10.98 -13.77
CA MET A 119 -3.98 -10.24 -12.56
C MET A 119 -3.20 -11.07 -11.53
N ASN A 120 -3.55 -12.35 -11.37
CA ASN A 120 -2.79 -13.30 -10.56
C ASN A 120 -1.36 -13.48 -11.08
N TYR A 121 -1.20 -13.58 -12.41
CA TYR A 121 0.12 -13.66 -13.05
C TYR A 121 0.95 -12.39 -12.83
N LEU A 122 0.33 -11.22 -12.95
CA LEU A 122 0.97 -9.93 -12.71
C LEU A 122 1.26 -9.67 -11.22
N GLY A 123 0.65 -10.44 -10.32
CA GLY A 123 0.84 -10.34 -8.88
C GLY A 123 0.29 -9.03 -8.31
N TYR A 124 -0.97 -8.74 -8.60
CA TYR A 124 -1.69 -7.68 -7.90
C TYR A 124 -1.79 -7.98 -6.40
N ASP A 125 -1.69 -6.95 -5.59
CA ASP A 125 -1.77 -7.07 -4.13
C ASP A 125 -3.19 -6.83 -3.61
N ALA A 126 -3.95 -5.91 -4.21
CA ALA A 126 -5.38 -5.68 -3.95
C ALA A 126 -6.05 -5.00 -5.14
N VAL A 127 -7.38 -5.17 -5.21
CA VAL A 127 -8.24 -4.53 -6.21
C VAL A 127 -9.45 -3.92 -5.52
N ALA A 128 -9.75 -2.65 -5.79
CA ALA A 128 -11.02 -2.05 -5.44
C ALA A 128 -12.09 -2.45 -6.46
N MET A 129 -13.34 -2.60 -6.00
CA MET A 129 -14.45 -2.93 -6.89
C MET A 129 -15.00 -1.66 -7.54
N GLY A 130 -14.94 -1.61 -8.86
CA GLY A 130 -15.60 -0.56 -9.66
C GLY A 130 -17.07 -0.87 -9.94
N ASN A 131 -17.80 0.07 -10.53
CA ASN A 131 -19.19 -0.15 -10.90
C ASN A 131 -19.34 -1.20 -12.01
N HIS A 132 -18.42 -1.22 -12.98
CA HIS A 132 -18.42 -2.21 -14.05
C HIS A 132 -17.98 -3.62 -13.60
N ASP A 133 -17.45 -3.76 -12.40
CA ASP A 133 -17.17 -5.07 -11.81
C ASP A 133 -18.40 -5.71 -11.17
N ILE A 134 -19.40 -4.90 -10.78
CA ILE A 134 -20.65 -5.35 -10.15
C ILE A 134 -21.73 -5.58 -11.19
N GLU A 135 -21.77 -4.80 -12.26
CA GLU A 135 -22.78 -4.86 -13.31
C GLU A 135 -23.00 -6.26 -13.90
N PRO A 136 -21.97 -7.11 -14.11
CA PRO A 136 -22.18 -8.47 -14.61
C PRO A 136 -22.96 -9.40 -13.69
N GLY A 137 -23.16 -9.00 -12.43
CA GLY A 137 -23.94 -9.74 -11.43
C GLY A 137 -23.12 -10.77 -10.64
N HIS A 138 -23.76 -11.30 -9.61
CA HIS A 138 -23.16 -12.24 -8.64
C HIS A 138 -22.53 -13.48 -9.28
N SER A 139 -23.12 -14.01 -10.33
CA SER A 139 -22.58 -15.20 -11.00
C SER A 139 -21.17 -14.95 -11.56
N VAL A 140 -20.88 -13.72 -11.95
CA VAL A 140 -19.59 -13.32 -12.53
C VAL A 140 -18.62 -12.83 -11.45
N PHE A 141 -18.98 -11.79 -10.72
CA PHE A 141 -18.00 -11.17 -9.80
C PHE A 141 -17.68 -12.05 -8.59
N ASP A 142 -18.62 -12.90 -8.11
CA ASP A 142 -18.33 -13.83 -7.02
C ASP A 142 -17.40 -14.96 -7.50
N LYS A 143 -17.59 -15.44 -8.72
CA LYS A 143 -16.68 -16.41 -9.34
C LYS A 143 -15.29 -15.81 -9.50
N TRP A 144 -15.21 -14.64 -10.12
CA TRP A 144 -13.97 -13.91 -10.33
C TRP A 144 -13.23 -13.65 -9.01
N GLY A 145 -13.95 -13.23 -7.96
CA GLY A 145 -13.39 -13.00 -6.63
C GLY A 145 -12.81 -14.25 -5.97
N ARG A 146 -13.46 -15.42 -6.17
CA ARG A 146 -12.91 -16.69 -5.67
C ARG A 146 -11.64 -17.15 -6.42
N GLU A 147 -11.46 -16.70 -7.66
CA GLU A 147 -10.30 -17.03 -8.48
C GLU A 147 -9.12 -16.10 -8.25
N CYS A 148 -9.36 -14.90 -7.68
CA CYS A 148 -8.33 -13.92 -7.34
C CYS A 148 -7.49 -14.39 -6.16
N LYS A 149 -6.16 -14.27 -6.27
CA LYS A 149 -5.20 -14.57 -5.19
C LYS A 149 -4.91 -13.39 -4.29
N PHE A 150 -5.62 -12.30 -4.48
CA PHE A 150 -5.51 -11.03 -3.76
C PHE A 150 -6.90 -10.62 -3.24
N PRO A 151 -6.98 -9.76 -2.20
CA PRO A 151 -8.25 -9.28 -1.70
C PRO A 151 -8.94 -8.33 -2.70
N LEU A 152 -10.25 -8.53 -2.86
CA LEU A 152 -11.15 -7.51 -3.39
C LEU A 152 -11.60 -6.64 -2.23
N ILE A 153 -11.52 -5.31 -2.38
CA ILE A 153 -11.83 -4.36 -1.33
C ILE A 153 -12.89 -3.34 -1.79
N ALA A 154 -13.89 -3.10 -0.94
CA ALA A 154 -14.89 -2.04 -1.15
C ALA A 154 -15.62 -1.77 0.17
N ALA A 155 -15.42 -0.60 0.76
CA ALA A 155 -16.07 -0.20 2.00
C ALA A 155 -17.50 0.29 1.79
N ASN A 156 -17.84 0.73 0.58
CA ASN A 156 -19.11 1.36 0.22
C ASN A 156 -20.11 0.42 -0.49
N ILE A 157 -19.72 -0.81 -0.81
CA ILE A 157 -20.62 -1.80 -1.40
C ILE A 157 -21.24 -2.61 -0.26
N ILE A 158 -22.49 -2.33 0.04
CA ILE A 158 -23.19 -2.88 1.18
C ILE A 158 -24.15 -3.98 0.72
N SER A 159 -24.16 -5.10 1.43
CA SER A 159 -25.12 -6.17 1.24
C SER A 159 -26.49 -5.77 1.78
N ASP A 160 -27.52 -5.75 0.94
CA ASP A 160 -28.90 -5.47 1.36
C ASP A 160 -29.43 -6.49 2.39
N LYS A 161 -28.86 -7.68 2.41
CA LYS A 161 -29.28 -8.76 3.33
C LYS A 161 -28.75 -8.57 4.75
N THR A 162 -27.54 -8.01 4.89
CA THR A 162 -26.85 -7.92 6.18
C THR A 162 -26.65 -6.50 6.67
N GLY A 163 -26.68 -5.51 5.77
CA GLY A 163 -26.30 -4.12 6.06
C GLY A 163 -24.80 -3.89 6.24
N GLU A 164 -23.99 -4.94 6.00
CA GLU A 164 -22.53 -4.90 6.15
C GLU A 164 -21.83 -4.82 4.77
N PRO A 165 -20.57 -4.36 4.71
CA PRO A 165 -19.80 -4.38 3.48
C PRO A 165 -19.76 -5.79 2.85
N TYR A 166 -20.05 -5.87 1.56
CA TYR A 166 -20.05 -7.14 0.83
C TYR A 166 -18.62 -7.67 0.60
N PHE A 167 -17.70 -6.77 0.35
CA PHE A 167 -16.26 -7.05 0.23
C PHE A 167 -15.54 -6.60 1.49
N LYS A 168 -14.25 -6.95 1.61
CA LYS A 168 -13.43 -6.41 2.70
C LYS A 168 -13.35 -4.89 2.57
N PRO A 169 -13.62 -4.10 3.62
CA PRO A 169 -13.55 -2.65 3.52
C PRO A 169 -12.11 -2.15 3.32
N TYR A 170 -11.12 -2.89 3.83
CA TYR A 170 -9.70 -2.57 3.70
C TYR A 170 -8.84 -3.83 3.83
N HIS A 171 -7.57 -3.70 3.44
CA HIS A 171 -6.54 -4.71 3.73
C HIS A 171 -5.26 -4.03 4.24
N VAL A 172 -4.52 -4.71 5.14
CA VAL A 172 -3.27 -4.20 5.71
C VAL A 172 -2.11 -5.07 5.23
N PHE A 173 -1.18 -4.45 4.55
CA PHE A 173 0.06 -5.07 4.09
C PHE A 173 1.22 -4.74 5.02
N THR A 174 2.21 -5.62 5.07
CA THR A 174 3.54 -5.29 5.58
C THR A 174 4.50 -5.24 4.40
N ARG A 175 5.06 -4.06 4.12
CA ARG A 175 5.98 -3.80 3.01
C ARG A 175 7.04 -2.80 3.43
N ALA A 176 8.30 -3.06 3.07
CA ALA A 176 9.44 -2.20 3.39
C ALA A 176 9.54 -1.83 4.89
N GLY A 177 9.15 -2.76 5.77
CA GLY A 177 9.09 -2.53 7.22
C GLY A 177 7.94 -1.64 7.70
N LEU A 178 7.01 -1.28 6.82
CA LEU A 178 5.82 -0.47 7.13
C LEU A 178 4.56 -1.32 7.15
N ARG A 179 3.60 -0.93 8.00
CA ARG A 179 2.22 -1.40 7.90
C ARG A 179 1.43 -0.41 7.05
N VAL A 180 0.94 -0.88 5.90
CA VAL A 180 0.23 -0.06 4.91
C VAL A 180 -1.21 -0.54 4.83
N ALA A 181 -2.17 0.29 5.24
CA ALA A 181 -3.59 0.02 5.07
C ALA A 181 -4.05 0.58 3.72
N VAL A 182 -4.76 -0.25 2.95
CA VAL A 182 -5.41 0.13 1.69
C VAL A 182 -6.90 -0.01 1.88
N LEU A 183 -7.64 1.07 1.73
CA LEU A 183 -9.09 1.16 1.82
C LEU A 183 -9.66 1.14 0.40
N GLY A 184 -10.75 0.38 0.17
CA GLY A 184 -11.48 0.34 -1.09
C GLY A 184 -12.81 1.08 -1.04
#